data_46cd3161f952025608463508643af33e
#
_entry.id   46cd3161f952025608463508643af33e
#
_cell.length_a   1.000
_cell.length_b   1.000
_cell.length_c   1.000
_cell.angle_alpha   90.00
_cell.angle_beta   90.00
_cell.angle_gamma   90.00
#
_symmetry.space_group_name_H-M   'P 1'
#
loop_
_entity.id
_entity.type
_entity.pdbx_description
1 polymer ?
#
loop_
_entity_poly.entity_id
_entity_poly.type
_entity_poly.pdbx_seq_one_letter_code
_entity_poly.pdbx_strand_id
1 'polypeptide(L)'
;KKYRDGLLVGSACEAGELYQALLRNVPDQEIARLVNFYDYLEIQPLGNNAFMLADEKHDMINSEEDLKEINRKIVKLGEQFKKPVVATCDVHFMDPQDEVYRRIIMAGKGFEDADNQAPLYLRTTEEMLAEFEYLGSDKAEEVVITNTNKIADRIDVMAPVRPDKCPPVIPDSDKTLTDICYRRAHELYGDELPKIVEAVSYTHLRAHETGRNL
;
A
#
# COMPACT_ATOMS: atom_id res chain seq x y z
N LYS A 1 -10.65 10.92 -9.47
CA LYS A 1 -10.62 12.09 -10.40
C LYS A 1 -10.80 13.42 -9.67
N LYS A 2 -11.68 13.52 -8.65
CA LYS A 2 -11.99 14.79 -7.94
C LYS A 2 -10.78 15.41 -7.21
N TYR A 3 -9.84 14.58 -6.77
CA TYR A 3 -8.65 14.97 -5.97
C TYR A 3 -7.35 14.58 -6.69
N ARG A 4 -7.32 14.74 -8.02
CA ARG A 4 -6.19 14.33 -8.86
C ARG A 4 -5.04 15.35 -8.85
N ASP A 5 -5.39 16.61 -8.69
CA ASP A 5 -4.43 17.70 -8.73
C ASP A 5 -3.43 17.59 -7.57
N GLY A 6 -2.16 17.76 -7.86
CA GLY A 6 -1.06 17.60 -6.90
C GLY A 6 -0.67 16.15 -6.58
N LEU A 7 -1.23 15.15 -7.29
CA LEU A 7 -0.89 13.74 -7.09
C LEU A 7 -0.20 13.15 -8.33
N LEU A 8 0.86 12.38 -8.11
CA LEU A 8 1.42 11.46 -9.09
C LEU A 8 0.84 10.07 -8.82
N VAL A 9 0.24 9.46 -9.83
CA VAL A 9 -0.41 8.14 -9.70
C VAL A 9 0.30 7.15 -10.60
N GLY A 10 0.83 6.08 -10.00
CA GLY A 10 1.45 4.96 -10.70
C GLY A 10 0.48 3.82 -10.96
N SER A 11 0.90 2.89 -11.83
CA SER A 11 0.09 1.73 -12.21
C SER A 11 0.00 0.63 -11.14
N ALA A 12 0.76 0.76 -10.07
CA ALA A 12 0.93 -0.24 -9.01
C ALA A 12 1.55 -1.58 -9.48
N CYS A 13 1.58 -2.56 -8.58
CA CYS A 13 2.16 -3.89 -8.75
C CYS A 13 1.28 -4.83 -9.59
N GLU A 14 1.46 -6.13 -9.42
CA GLU A 14 0.70 -7.18 -10.10
C GLU A 14 -0.80 -7.13 -9.79
N ALA A 15 -1.19 -6.63 -8.62
CA ALA A 15 -2.59 -6.43 -8.25
C ALA A 15 -3.22 -5.18 -8.90
N GLY A 16 -2.41 -4.32 -9.54
CA GLY A 16 -2.86 -3.11 -10.23
C GLY A 16 -3.68 -3.39 -11.48
N GLU A 17 -4.57 -2.46 -11.83
CA GLU A 17 -5.47 -2.62 -12.98
C GLU A 17 -4.72 -2.88 -14.30
N LEU A 18 -3.57 -2.22 -14.52
CA LEU A 18 -2.80 -2.40 -15.76
C LEU A 18 -2.23 -3.82 -15.86
N TYR A 19 -1.56 -4.30 -14.80
CA TYR A 19 -0.98 -5.64 -14.79
C TYR A 19 -2.05 -6.71 -14.96
N GLN A 20 -3.15 -6.59 -14.24
CA GLN A 20 -4.30 -7.49 -14.34
C GLN A 20 -4.97 -7.44 -15.72
N ALA A 21 -5.00 -6.30 -16.39
CA ALA A 21 -5.50 -6.16 -17.74
C ALA A 21 -4.59 -6.89 -18.76
N LEU A 22 -3.27 -6.81 -18.57
CA LEU A 22 -2.29 -7.54 -19.40
C LEU A 22 -2.41 -9.05 -19.21
N LEU A 23 -2.58 -9.53 -17.97
CA LEU A 23 -2.81 -10.96 -17.67
C LEU A 23 -4.10 -11.48 -18.33
N ARG A 24 -5.15 -10.68 -18.38
CA ARG A 24 -6.42 -11.03 -19.00
C ARG A 24 -6.46 -10.81 -20.50
N ASN A 25 -5.36 -10.32 -21.09
CA ASN A 25 -5.23 -10.02 -22.50
C ASN A 25 -6.41 -9.17 -23.04
N VAL A 26 -6.78 -8.10 -22.30
CA VAL A 26 -7.85 -7.20 -22.73
C VAL A 26 -7.47 -6.42 -23.99
N PRO A 27 -8.43 -5.88 -24.75
CA PRO A 27 -8.16 -5.15 -25.98
C PRO A 27 -7.25 -3.93 -25.76
N ASP A 28 -6.40 -3.62 -26.75
CA ASP A 28 -5.45 -2.51 -26.72
C ASP A 28 -6.11 -1.16 -26.38
N GLN A 29 -7.34 -0.95 -26.78
CA GLN A 29 -8.09 0.28 -26.46
C GLN A 29 -8.29 0.44 -24.95
N GLU A 30 -8.55 -0.64 -24.24
CA GLU A 30 -8.69 -0.62 -22.79
C GLU A 30 -7.33 -0.42 -22.09
N ILE A 31 -6.28 -1.09 -22.59
CA ILE A 31 -4.91 -0.87 -22.13
C ILE A 31 -4.52 0.60 -22.29
N ALA A 32 -4.79 1.19 -23.46
CA ALA A 32 -4.49 2.59 -23.72
C ALA A 32 -5.23 3.54 -22.76
N ARG A 33 -6.49 3.24 -22.44
CA ARG A 33 -7.29 4.01 -21.47
C ARG A 33 -6.67 3.95 -20.06
N LEU A 34 -6.22 2.78 -19.63
CA LEU A 34 -5.57 2.59 -18.34
C LEU A 34 -4.23 3.34 -18.28
N VAL A 35 -3.34 3.13 -19.26
CA VAL A 35 -2.04 3.79 -19.33
C VAL A 35 -2.15 5.32 -19.33
N ASN A 36 -3.13 5.88 -20.05
CA ASN A 36 -3.37 7.33 -20.08
C ASN A 36 -3.81 7.88 -18.71
N PHE A 37 -4.42 7.07 -17.85
CA PHE A 37 -4.82 7.49 -16.51
C PHE A 37 -3.64 7.70 -15.58
N TYR A 38 -2.57 6.91 -15.70
CA TYR A 38 -1.40 6.94 -14.85
C TYR A 38 -0.38 8.01 -15.28
N ASP A 39 0.39 8.54 -14.32
CA ASP A 39 1.51 9.45 -14.58
C ASP A 39 2.79 8.67 -14.87
N TYR A 40 2.95 7.52 -14.27
CA TYR A 40 4.05 6.59 -14.48
C TYR A 40 3.56 5.14 -14.39
N LEU A 41 4.34 4.22 -14.94
CA LEU A 41 4.09 2.79 -14.87
C LEU A 41 5.12 2.12 -13.98
N GLU A 42 4.78 0.97 -13.42
CA GLU A 42 5.61 0.26 -12.45
C GLU A 42 5.88 -1.17 -12.92
N ILE A 43 7.12 -1.63 -12.69
CA ILE A 43 7.54 -3.02 -12.81
C ILE A 43 8.27 -3.42 -11.54
N GLN A 44 8.24 -4.73 -11.23
CA GLN A 44 8.89 -5.27 -10.02
C GLN A 44 9.82 -6.43 -10.37
N PRO A 45 10.77 -6.79 -9.47
CA PRO A 45 11.59 -8.00 -9.62
C PRO A 45 10.74 -9.23 -9.87
N LEU A 46 11.22 -10.14 -10.69
CA LEU A 46 10.46 -11.34 -11.09
C LEU A 46 10.08 -12.20 -9.89
N GLY A 47 10.96 -12.27 -8.88
CA GLY A 47 10.72 -12.99 -7.64
C GLY A 47 9.49 -12.53 -6.87
N ASN A 48 9.11 -11.25 -6.98
CA ASN A 48 7.91 -10.71 -6.33
C ASN A 48 6.63 -11.36 -6.89
N ASN A 49 6.66 -11.78 -8.14
CA ASN A 49 5.52 -12.36 -8.87
C ASN A 49 5.66 -13.87 -9.12
N ALA A 50 6.70 -14.51 -8.58
CA ALA A 50 6.96 -15.93 -8.80
C ALA A 50 5.84 -16.86 -8.29
N PHE A 51 5.02 -16.40 -7.35
CA PHE A 51 3.86 -17.15 -6.89
C PHE A 51 2.86 -17.48 -8.01
N MET A 52 2.82 -16.67 -9.08
CA MET A 52 1.95 -16.91 -10.24
C MET A 52 2.32 -18.17 -11.03
N LEU A 53 3.58 -18.61 -10.94
CA LEU A 53 4.05 -19.84 -11.61
C LEU A 53 3.43 -21.12 -11.01
N ALA A 54 2.96 -21.05 -9.77
CA ALA A 54 2.34 -22.16 -9.05
C ALA A 54 0.81 -22.03 -8.95
N ASP A 55 0.22 -20.94 -9.42
CA ASP A 55 -1.21 -20.65 -9.28
C ASP A 55 -1.97 -20.99 -10.58
N GLU A 56 -2.80 -22.03 -10.53
CA GLU A 56 -3.64 -22.46 -11.64
C GLU A 56 -4.61 -21.38 -12.15
N LYS A 57 -4.80 -20.30 -11.38
CA LYS A 57 -5.64 -19.15 -11.80
C LYS A 57 -4.93 -18.25 -12.81
N HIS A 58 -3.63 -18.41 -13.00
CA HIS A 58 -2.82 -17.60 -13.90
C HIS A 58 -2.35 -18.41 -15.11
N ASP A 59 -3.29 -19.01 -15.86
CA ASP A 59 -3.03 -19.89 -17.02
C ASP A 59 -2.05 -19.32 -18.07
N MET A 60 -1.83 -18.02 -18.07
CA MET A 60 -0.91 -17.33 -19.01
C MET A 60 0.52 -17.25 -18.51
N ILE A 61 0.79 -17.59 -17.24
CA ILE A 61 2.12 -17.51 -16.63
C ILE A 61 2.60 -18.91 -16.31
N ASN A 62 3.42 -19.46 -17.21
CA ASN A 62 3.93 -20.83 -17.09
C ASN A 62 5.45 -20.87 -16.88
N SER A 63 6.11 -19.75 -17.08
CA SER A 63 7.57 -19.63 -16.99
C SER A 63 8.01 -18.25 -16.52
N GLU A 64 9.23 -18.17 -16.04
CA GLU A 64 9.88 -16.89 -15.72
C GLU A 64 9.93 -15.95 -16.94
N GLU A 65 10.05 -16.52 -18.15
CA GLU A 65 10.05 -15.73 -19.39
C GLU A 65 8.70 -15.03 -19.62
N ASP A 66 7.59 -15.63 -19.21
CA ASP A 66 6.27 -14.98 -19.28
C ASP A 66 6.19 -13.76 -18.36
N LEU A 67 6.79 -13.84 -17.15
CA LEU A 67 6.91 -12.70 -16.24
C LEU A 67 7.78 -11.58 -16.86
N LYS A 68 8.92 -11.94 -17.46
CA LYS A 68 9.78 -10.98 -18.19
C LYS A 68 9.02 -10.31 -19.33
N GLU A 69 8.21 -11.07 -20.05
CA GLU A 69 7.45 -10.53 -21.18
C GLU A 69 6.39 -9.53 -20.75
N ILE A 70 5.74 -9.73 -19.61
CA ILE A 70 4.81 -8.73 -19.04
C ILE A 70 5.57 -7.44 -18.71
N ASN A 71 6.71 -7.54 -18.02
CA ASN A 71 7.52 -6.37 -17.72
C ASN A 71 7.98 -5.64 -19.00
N ARG A 72 8.41 -6.39 -20.04
CA ARG A 72 8.76 -5.81 -21.36
C ARG A 72 7.56 -5.12 -22.01
N LYS A 73 6.36 -5.68 -21.90
CA LYS A 73 5.13 -5.04 -22.40
C LYS A 73 4.85 -3.73 -21.69
N ILE A 74 5.01 -3.68 -20.36
CA ILE A 74 4.82 -2.45 -19.58
C ILE A 74 5.86 -1.40 -20.00
N VAL A 75 7.13 -1.79 -20.21
CA VAL A 75 8.18 -0.89 -20.71
C VAL A 75 7.83 -0.33 -22.09
N LYS A 76 7.42 -1.18 -23.04
CA LYS A 76 6.96 -0.75 -24.38
C LYS A 76 5.76 0.20 -24.31
N LEU A 77 4.80 -0.06 -23.43
CA LEU A 77 3.67 0.85 -23.21
C LEU A 77 4.14 2.20 -22.67
N GLY A 78 5.09 2.21 -21.74
CA GLY A 78 5.72 3.44 -21.27
C GLY A 78 6.34 4.26 -22.40
N GLU A 79 7.09 3.64 -23.28
CA GLU A 79 7.67 4.28 -24.48
C GLU A 79 6.58 4.82 -25.42
N GLN A 80 5.60 3.98 -25.75
CA GLN A 80 4.51 4.33 -26.67
C GLN A 80 3.69 5.53 -26.17
N PHE A 81 3.38 5.55 -24.89
CA PHE A 81 2.55 6.60 -24.28
C PHE A 81 3.34 7.72 -23.60
N LYS A 82 4.66 7.70 -23.72
CA LYS A 82 5.59 8.67 -23.11
C LYS A 82 5.40 8.78 -21.61
N LYS A 83 5.23 7.65 -20.94
CA LYS A 83 5.13 7.52 -19.49
C LYS A 83 6.43 6.96 -18.95
N PRO A 84 7.04 7.56 -17.90
CA PRO A 84 8.18 6.93 -17.26
C PRO A 84 7.77 5.58 -16.69
N VAL A 85 8.65 4.59 -16.81
CA VAL A 85 8.50 3.30 -16.14
C VAL A 85 9.52 3.25 -15.02
N VAL A 86 9.10 2.87 -13.83
CA VAL A 86 9.96 2.75 -12.65
C VAL A 86 9.99 1.30 -12.16
N ALA A 87 11.17 0.87 -11.73
CA ALA A 87 11.36 -0.41 -11.07
C ALA A 87 11.29 -0.20 -9.55
N THR A 88 10.33 -0.82 -8.88
CA THR A 88 10.17 -0.77 -7.43
C THR A 88 10.46 -2.13 -6.81
N CYS A 89 11.03 -2.14 -5.60
CA CYS A 89 11.43 -3.38 -4.92
C CYS A 89 10.32 -4.00 -4.07
N ASP A 90 9.31 -3.22 -3.67
CA ASP A 90 8.24 -3.64 -2.76
C ASP A 90 8.77 -4.17 -1.41
N VAL A 91 9.60 -3.39 -0.76
CA VAL A 91 10.31 -3.78 0.47
C VAL A 91 9.37 -4.00 1.64
N HIS A 92 9.41 -5.18 2.24
CA HIS A 92 8.69 -5.55 3.44
C HIS A 92 9.59 -5.93 4.62
N PHE A 93 10.87 -6.21 4.36
CA PHE A 93 11.89 -6.52 5.38
C PHE A 93 13.29 -6.11 4.88
N MET A 94 14.26 -6.01 5.79
CA MET A 94 15.59 -5.48 5.47
C MET A 94 16.45 -6.52 4.76
N ASP A 95 16.73 -7.62 5.40
CA ASP A 95 17.63 -8.65 4.91
C ASP A 95 16.86 -9.92 4.50
N PRO A 96 17.36 -10.73 3.55
CA PRO A 96 16.68 -11.94 3.10
C PRO A 96 16.25 -12.90 4.22
N GLN A 97 17.05 -13.00 5.31
CA GLN A 97 16.75 -13.85 6.46
C GLN A 97 15.60 -13.31 7.34
N ASP A 98 15.23 -12.05 7.22
CA ASP A 98 14.16 -11.44 8.00
C ASP A 98 12.76 -11.85 7.52
N GLU A 99 12.68 -12.54 6.40
CA GLU A 99 11.45 -13.15 5.87
C GLU A 99 10.69 -13.94 6.96
N VAL A 100 11.41 -14.61 7.85
CA VAL A 100 10.81 -15.40 8.95
C VAL A 100 9.92 -14.53 9.87
N TYR A 101 10.29 -13.30 10.12
CA TYR A 101 9.48 -12.39 10.97
C TYR A 101 8.17 -12.00 10.29
N ARG A 102 8.22 -11.73 8.98
CA ARG A 102 7.02 -11.47 8.18
C ARG A 102 6.09 -12.67 8.17
N ARG A 103 6.63 -13.88 7.97
CA ARG A 103 5.90 -15.16 8.01
C ARG A 103 5.16 -15.33 9.33
N ILE A 104 5.84 -15.12 10.47
CA ILE A 104 5.24 -15.21 11.81
C ILE A 104 4.08 -14.23 11.97
N ILE A 105 4.26 -12.97 11.53
CA ILE A 105 3.23 -11.94 11.63
C ILE A 105 2.03 -12.28 10.75
N MET A 106 2.24 -12.74 9.53
CA MET A 106 1.18 -13.12 8.61
C MET A 106 0.41 -14.34 9.13
N ALA A 107 1.10 -15.38 9.58
CA ALA A 107 0.47 -16.55 10.19
C ALA A 107 -0.35 -16.16 11.44
N GLY A 108 0.16 -15.28 12.28
CA GLY A 108 -0.55 -14.76 13.44
C GLY A 108 -1.80 -13.96 13.10
N LYS A 109 -1.87 -13.39 11.89
CA LYS A 109 -3.06 -12.70 11.35
C LYS A 109 -4.01 -13.62 10.57
N GLY A 110 -3.70 -14.91 10.44
CA GLY A 110 -4.54 -15.90 9.77
C GLY A 110 -4.41 -15.93 8.24
N PHE A 111 -3.31 -15.43 7.67
CA PHE A 111 -3.05 -15.57 6.24
C PHE A 111 -2.67 -17.03 5.94
N GLU A 112 -3.39 -17.67 5.02
CA GLU A 112 -3.18 -19.08 4.64
C GLU A 112 -1.89 -19.29 3.86
N ASP A 113 -1.42 -18.26 3.14
CA ASP A 113 -0.22 -18.26 2.31
C ASP A 113 1.03 -17.75 3.05
N ALA A 114 0.97 -17.65 4.38
CA ALA A 114 2.08 -17.12 5.19
C ALA A 114 3.42 -17.83 4.95
N ASP A 115 3.41 -19.12 4.61
CA ASP A 115 4.61 -19.90 4.33
C ASP A 115 5.20 -19.69 2.91
N ASN A 116 4.46 -19.04 2.01
CA ASN A 116 4.88 -18.72 0.65
C ASN A 116 5.31 -17.26 0.54
N GLN A 117 6.48 -16.93 1.10
CA GLN A 117 6.98 -15.55 1.07
C GLN A 117 7.71 -15.24 -0.23
N ALA A 118 7.34 -14.12 -0.86
CA ALA A 118 8.14 -13.51 -1.93
C ALA A 118 9.40 -12.86 -1.35
N PRO A 119 10.50 -12.72 -2.12
CA PRO A 119 11.77 -12.15 -1.66
C PRO A 119 11.72 -10.63 -1.58
N LEU A 120 10.87 -10.09 -0.70
CA LEU A 120 10.57 -8.65 -0.55
C LEU A 120 11.56 -7.94 0.37
N TYR A 121 12.85 -8.26 0.28
CA TYR A 121 13.90 -7.60 1.05
C TYR A 121 14.39 -6.32 0.36
N LEU A 122 15.06 -5.46 1.11
CA LEU A 122 15.66 -4.24 0.58
C LEU A 122 16.86 -4.58 -0.31
N ARG A 123 16.74 -4.39 -1.61
CA ARG A 123 17.82 -4.57 -2.58
C ARG A 123 18.62 -3.30 -2.73
N THR A 124 19.94 -3.45 -2.89
CA THR A 124 20.82 -2.36 -3.31
C THR A 124 20.56 -1.97 -4.77
N THR A 125 21.14 -0.85 -5.20
CA THR A 125 21.03 -0.43 -6.61
C THR A 125 21.61 -1.47 -7.55
N GLU A 126 22.75 -2.08 -7.20
CA GLU A 126 23.42 -3.12 -7.99
C GLU A 126 22.53 -4.37 -8.11
N GLU A 127 21.90 -4.79 -7.01
CA GLU A 127 20.97 -5.92 -7.02
C GLU A 127 19.74 -5.62 -7.89
N MET A 128 19.18 -4.41 -7.78
CA MET A 128 18.06 -4.00 -8.64
C MET A 128 18.46 -3.94 -10.12
N LEU A 129 19.64 -3.45 -10.46
CA LEU A 129 20.13 -3.48 -11.86
C LEU A 129 20.26 -4.91 -12.37
N ALA A 130 20.76 -5.84 -11.55
CA ALA A 130 20.86 -7.26 -11.91
C ALA A 130 19.48 -7.91 -12.13
N GLU A 131 18.48 -7.58 -11.32
CA GLU A 131 17.10 -8.08 -11.48
C GLU A 131 16.48 -7.70 -12.84
N PHE A 132 16.88 -6.56 -13.41
CA PHE A 132 16.33 -6.04 -14.67
C PHE A 132 17.31 -6.12 -15.87
N GLU A 133 18.44 -6.84 -15.72
CA GLU A 133 19.45 -7.00 -16.79
C GLU A 133 18.85 -7.57 -18.09
N TYR A 134 17.78 -8.36 -18.00
CA TYR A 134 17.08 -8.92 -19.17
C TYR A 134 16.39 -7.87 -20.05
N LEU A 135 16.29 -6.62 -19.61
CA LEU A 135 15.84 -5.48 -20.42
C LEU A 135 16.98 -4.83 -21.24
N GLY A 136 18.24 -5.22 -20.98
CA GLY A 136 19.44 -4.54 -21.45
C GLY A 136 19.89 -3.44 -20.48
N SER A 137 21.23 -3.20 -20.42
CA SER A 137 21.84 -2.33 -19.41
C SER A 137 21.27 -0.92 -19.40
N ASP A 138 21.10 -0.30 -20.56
CA ASP A 138 20.61 1.08 -20.69
C ASP A 138 19.16 1.20 -20.19
N LYS A 139 18.32 0.20 -20.50
CA LYS A 139 16.93 0.18 -20.05
C LYS A 139 16.82 -0.15 -18.57
N ALA A 140 17.65 -1.06 -18.05
CA ALA A 140 17.73 -1.34 -16.61
C ALA A 140 18.12 -0.07 -15.83
N GLU A 141 19.14 0.66 -16.26
CA GLU A 141 19.54 1.94 -15.65
C GLU A 141 18.40 2.98 -15.74
N GLU A 142 17.71 3.05 -16.87
CA GLU A 142 16.59 3.97 -17.06
C GLU A 142 15.48 3.72 -16.04
N VAL A 143 15.04 2.47 -15.87
CA VAL A 143 13.89 2.15 -15.00
C VAL A 143 14.26 2.08 -13.52
N VAL A 144 15.47 1.66 -13.18
CA VAL A 144 15.94 1.50 -11.78
C VAL A 144 16.44 2.83 -11.21
N ILE A 145 17.19 3.62 -11.96
CA ILE A 145 17.87 4.81 -11.45
C ILE A 145 17.23 6.09 -12.00
N THR A 146 17.23 6.24 -13.32
CA THR A 146 16.90 7.53 -13.94
C THR A 146 15.44 7.93 -13.68
N ASN A 147 14.50 7.03 -13.93
CA ASN A 147 13.09 7.35 -13.82
C ASN A 147 12.61 7.41 -12.36
N THR A 148 13.17 6.58 -11.47
CA THR A 148 12.87 6.65 -10.02
C THR A 148 13.30 7.99 -9.44
N ASN A 149 14.49 8.48 -9.78
CA ASN A 149 14.95 9.81 -9.39
C ASN A 149 14.06 10.92 -9.97
N LYS A 150 13.69 10.85 -11.25
CA LYS A 150 12.76 11.83 -11.85
C LYS A 150 11.41 11.91 -11.12
N ILE A 151 10.89 10.80 -10.61
CA ILE A 151 9.67 10.81 -9.80
C ILE A 151 9.95 11.45 -8.45
N ALA A 152 11.03 11.05 -7.77
CA ALA A 152 11.41 11.59 -6.46
C ALA A 152 11.61 13.13 -6.51
N ASP A 153 12.28 13.64 -7.53
CA ASP A 153 12.54 15.07 -7.74
C ASP A 153 11.26 15.91 -7.93
N ARG A 154 10.14 15.28 -8.26
CA ARG A 154 8.84 15.94 -8.43
C ARG A 154 8.01 16.01 -7.15
N ILE A 155 8.47 15.37 -6.07
CA ILE A 155 7.74 15.28 -4.82
C ILE A 155 8.14 16.45 -3.92
N ASP A 156 7.17 17.28 -3.57
CA ASP A 156 7.36 18.36 -2.60
C ASP A 156 7.33 17.83 -1.17
N VAL A 157 8.12 18.45 -0.30
CA VAL A 157 8.08 18.16 1.13
C VAL A 157 6.78 18.70 1.72
N MET A 158 5.93 17.81 2.18
CA MET A 158 4.67 18.16 2.81
C MET A 158 4.39 17.28 4.04
N ALA A 159 3.74 17.85 5.03
CA ALA A 159 3.23 17.07 6.15
C ALA A 159 1.88 16.44 5.75
N PRO A 160 1.77 15.11 5.59
CA PRO A 160 0.52 14.45 5.16
C PRO A 160 -0.57 14.55 6.24
N VAL A 161 -0.17 14.73 7.49
CA VAL A 161 -1.06 14.90 8.64
C VAL A 161 -0.85 16.29 9.20
N ARG A 162 -1.94 17.01 9.48
CA ARG A 162 -1.86 18.31 10.14
C ARG A 162 -1.16 18.19 11.50
N PRO A 163 -0.31 19.16 11.88
CA PRO A 163 0.41 19.11 13.15
C PRO A 163 -0.54 19.16 14.36
N ASP A 164 -1.70 19.80 14.18
CA ASP A 164 -2.68 19.96 15.25
C ASP A 164 -3.64 18.77 15.34
N LYS A 165 -4.09 18.46 16.56
CA LYS A 165 -5.17 17.51 16.78
C LYS A 165 -6.45 18.07 16.15
N CYS A 166 -7.10 17.28 15.30
CA CYS A 166 -8.36 17.65 14.63
C CYS A 166 -9.49 16.66 15.06
N PRO A 167 -9.88 16.63 16.32
CA PRO A 167 -11.01 15.79 16.73
C PRO A 167 -12.28 16.26 16.00
N PRO A 168 -13.18 15.35 15.63
CA PRO A 168 -14.45 15.73 15.05
C PRO A 168 -15.25 16.57 16.06
N VAL A 169 -15.78 17.68 15.60
CA VAL A 169 -16.70 18.50 16.42
C VAL A 169 -18.11 17.97 16.19
N ILE A 170 -18.62 17.25 17.18
CA ILE A 170 -19.99 16.73 17.18
C ILE A 170 -20.79 17.58 18.19
N PRO A 171 -21.85 18.26 17.75
CA PRO A 171 -22.68 19.04 18.66
C PRO A 171 -23.17 18.21 19.84
N ASP A 172 -23.13 18.75 21.02
CA ASP A 172 -23.57 18.11 22.28
C ASP A 172 -22.91 16.76 22.60
N SER A 173 -21.70 16.48 22.03
CA SER A 173 -21.01 15.20 22.23
C SER A 173 -20.73 14.89 23.71
N ASP A 174 -20.37 15.90 24.48
CA ASP A 174 -20.04 15.74 25.89
C ASP A 174 -21.26 15.32 26.69
N LYS A 175 -22.42 15.97 26.44
CA LYS A 175 -23.69 15.60 27.03
C LYS A 175 -24.13 14.21 26.60
N THR A 176 -24.07 13.93 25.29
CA THR A 176 -24.43 12.61 24.74
C THR A 176 -23.58 11.50 25.34
N LEU A 177 -22.28 11.70 25.46
CA LEU A 177 -21.39 10.72 26.10
C LEU A 177 -21.74 10.51 27.57
N THR A 178 -21.95 11.59 28.29
CA THR A 178 -22.38 11.54 29.71
C THR A 178 -23.69 10.76 29.87
N ASP A 179 -24.71 11.09 29.09
CA ASP A 179 -26.01 10.42 29.11
C ASP A 179 -25.89 8.91 28.81
N ILE A 180 -25.05 8.54 27.83
CA ILE A 180 -24.78 7.12 27.48
C ILE A 180 -24.10 6.41 28.65
N CYS A 181 -23.09 7.00 29.27
CA CYS A 181 -22.35 6.40 30.38
C CYS A 181 -23.22 6.21 31.60
N TYR A 182 -23.97 7.23 32.02
CA TYR A 182 -24.86 7.11 33.19
C TYR A 182 -26.03 6.16 32.95
N ARG A 183 -26.66 6.20 31.78
CA ARG A 183 -27.68 5.22 31.42
C ARG A 183 -27.14 3.79 31.53
N ARG A 184 -25.96 3.52 31.00
CA ARG A 184 -25.34 2.20 31.06
C ARG A 184 -24.96 1.81 32.51
N ALA A 185 -24.51 2.76 33.31
CA ALA A 185 -24.23 2.52 34.73
C ALA A 185 -25.51 2.12 35.49
N HIS A 186 -26.61 2.83 35.28
CA HIS A 186 -27.88 2.49 35.90
C HIS A 186 -28.45 1.13 35.43
N GLU A 187 -28.29 0.79 34.14
CA GLU A 187 -28.68 -0.55 33.65
C GLU A 187 -27.91 -1.68 34.35
N LEU A 188 -26.65 -1.47 34.71
CA LEU A 188 -25.78 -2.48 35.30
C LEU A 188 -25.87 -2.54 36.83
N TYR A 189 -26.04 -1.39 37.47
CA TYR A 189 -25.95 -1.25 38.95
C TYR A 189 -27.23 -0.82 39.63
N GLY A 190 -28.30 -0.54 38.85
CA GLY A 190 -29.60 -0.07 39.40
C GLY A 190 -29.68 1.44 39.57
N ASP A 191 -30.80 1.90 40.18
CA ASP A 191 -31.11 3.32 40.30
C ASP A 191 -30.15 4.07 41.23
N GLU A 192 -29.66 3.42 42.28
CA GLU A 192 -28.62 3.97 43.17
C GLU A 192 -27.25 3.43 42.79
N LEU A 193 -26.42 4.31 42.22
CA LEU A 193 -25.06 3.92 41.79
C LEU A 193 -24.16 3.76 43.03
N PRO A 194 -23.32 2.71 43.06
CA PRO A 194 -22.26 2.59 44.07
C PRO A 194 -21.31 3.80 44.00
N LYS A 195 -20.91 4.36 45.14
CA LYS A 195 -20.02 5.53 45.19
C LYS A 195 -18.74 5.39 44.36
N ILE A 196 -18.18 4.18 44.27
CA ILE A 196 -16.99 3.92 43.45
C ILE A 196 -17.28 4.05 41.95
N VAL A 197 -18.47 3.60 41.49
CA VAL A 197 -18.89 3.72 40.08
C VAL A 197 -19.13 5.18 39.73
N GLU A 198 -19.76 5.94 40.60
CA GLU A 198 -19.99 7.37 40.41
C GLU A 198 -18.67 8.14 40.33
N ALA A 199 -17.73 7.89 41.25
CA ALA A 199 -16.42 8.52 41.28
C ALA A 199 -15.57 8.18 40.00
N VAL A 200 -15.57 6.93 39.56
CA VAL A 200 -14.86 6.48 38.38
C VAL A 200 -15.48 7.09 37.11
N SER A 201 -16.82 7.10 37.02
CA SER A 201 -17.50 7.72 35.85
C SER A 201 -17.19 9.20 35.74
N TYR A 202 -17.25 9.93 36.87
CA TYR A 202 -16.86 11.35 36.87
C TYR A 202 -15.42 11.59 36.44
N THR A 203 -14.48 10.81 36.97
CA THR A 203 -13.05 10.95 36.63
C THR A 203 -12.77 10.67 35.18
N HIS A 204 -13.34 9.61 34.61
CA HIS A 204 -13.14 9.23 33.21
C HIS A 204 -13.79 10.23 32.24
N LEU A 205 -15.01 10.68 32.51
CA LEU A 205 -15.67 11.69 31.68
C LEU A 205 -14.88 13.01 31.66
N ARG A 206 -14.38 13.43 32.83
CA ARG A 206 -13.60 14.66 32.95
C ARG A 206 -12.20 14.54 32.36
N ALA A 207 -11.60 13.36 32.34
CA ALA A 207 -10.31 13.14 31.68
C ALA A 207 -10.37 13.41 30.15
N HIS A 208 -11.54 13.19 29.55
CA HIS A 208 -11.77 13.56 28.14
C HIS A 208 -11.89 15.06 27.91
N GLU A 209 -12.40 15.82 28.90
CA GLU A 209 -12.43 17.30 28.85
C GLU A 209 -11.02 17.91 28.96
N THR A 210 -10.17 17.36 29.83
CA THR A 210 -8.79 17.85 30.01
C THR A 210 -7.86 17.43 28.87
N GLY A 211 -8.13 16.34 28.20
CA GLY A 211 -7.37 15.89 27.00
C GLY A 211 -7.54 16.78 25.78
N ARG A 212 -8.54 17.69 25.76
CA ARG A 212 -8.72 18.69 24.71
C ARG A 212 -7.82 19.93 24.85
N ASN A 213 -7.23 20.13 26.02
CA ASN A 213 -6.42 21.31 26.35
C ASN A 213 -4.92 21.02 26.46
N LEU A 214 -4.45 19.83 26.03
CA LEU A 214 -3.06 19.42 25.87
C LEU A 214 -2.81 19.09 24.42
#